data_ef141eda4f0e1dc9ae928f49f370e480
#
_entry.id   ef141eda4f0e1dc9ae928f49f370e480
#
_cell.length_a   1.000
_cell.length_b   1.000
_cell.length_c   1.000
_cell.angle_alpha   90.00
_cell.angle_beta   90.00
_cell.angle_gamma   90.00
#
_symmetry.space_group_name_H-M   'P 1'
#
loop_
_entity.id
_entity.type
_entity.pdbx_description
1 polymer ?
#
loop_
_entity_poly.entity_id
_entity_poly.type
_entity_poly.pdbx_seq_one_letter_code
_entity_poly.pdbx_strand_id
1 'polypeptide(L)'
;MSFHDQRIAQINSELSTQKLIQKHCDSYRLCRKVIEDCKSAKNPKAYRSKHQAEYQLHDSLKKELQDLGVTKIPSSNKIQKRIENLESEQAATVREKQELQKKQKTLDIIQQNFIALMYTPNVKSDSLQTKRESVPISRDE
;
A
#
# COMPACT_ATOMS: atom_id res chain seq x y z
N MET A 1 2.06 -16.26 -8.10
CA MET A 1 1.47 -15.05 -7.56
C MET A 1 0.57 -14.39 -8.59
N SER A 2 -0.63 -14.01 -8.21
CA SER A 2 -1.56 -13.41 -9.15
C SER A 2 -1.14 -12.00 -9.55
N PHE A 3 -1.72 -11.51 -10.63
CA PHE A 3 -1.46 -10.15 -11.09
C PHE A 3 -1.77 -9.13 -10.00
N HIS A 4 -2.91 -9.28 -9.31
CA HIS A 4 -3.28 -8.36 -8.25
C HIS A 4 -2.33 -8.43 -7.06
N ASP A 5 -1.86 -9.61 -6.72
CA ASP A 5 -0.91 -9.76 -5.61
C ASP A 5 0.41 -9.09 -5.94
N GLN A 6 0.89 -9.22 -7.16
CA GLN A 6 2.11 -8.55 -7.60
C GLN A 6 1.94 -7.04 -7.58
N ARG A 7 0.79 -6.55 -8.04
CA ARG A 7 0.52 -5.12 -8.06
C ARG A 7 0.45 -4.55 -6.65
N ILE A 8 -0.23 -5.26 -5.76
CA ILE A 8 -0.32 -4.85 -4.35
C ILE A 8 1.07 -4.78 -3.72
N ALA A 9 1.91 -5.78 -3.99
CA ALA A 9 3.27 -5.80 -3.47
C ALA A 9 4.08 -4.61 -3.98
N GLN A 10 3.96 -4.27 -5.26
CA GLN A 10 4.64 -3.11 -5.83
C GLN A 10 4.16 -1.81 -5.19
N ILE A 11 2.86 -1.66 -5.02
CA ILE A 11 2.30 -0.47 -4.39
C ILE A 11 2.78 -0.35 -2.95
N ASN A 12 2.79 -1.45 -2.21
CA ASN A 12 3.27 -1.45 -0.82
C ASN A 12 4.74 -1.03 -0.75
N SER A 13 5.55 -1.51 -1.67
CA SER A 13 6.96 -1.16 -1.73
C SER A 13 7.14 0.33 -2.03
N GLU A 14 6.40 0.86 -3.00
CA GLU A 14 6.45 2.28 -3.31
C GLU A 14 5.95 3.14 -2.15
N LEU A 15 4.89 2.71 -1.47
CA LEU A 15 4.38 3.42 -0.30
C LEU A 15 5.43 3.51 0.80
N SER A 16 6.10 2.40 1.09
CA SER A 16 7.15 2.39 2.10
C SER A 16 8.26 3.35 1.73
N THR A 17 8.68 3.35 0.46
CA THR A 17 9.72 4.25 -0.02
C THR A 17 9.28 5.70 0.09
N GLN A 18 8.07 6.03 -0.33
CA GLN A 18 7.58 7.41 -0.28
C GLN A 18 7.43 7.91 1.15
N LYS A 19 6.98 7.07 2.06
CA LYS A 19 6.87 7.44 3.47
C LYS A 19 8.24 7.66 4.08
N LEU A 20 9.22 6.87 3.70
CA LEU A 20 10.58 7.05 4.15
C LEU A 20 11.18 8.36 3.61
N ILE A 21 10.96 8.66 2.32
CA ILE A 21 11.37 9.91 1.72
C ILE A 21 10.72 11.09 2.44
N GLN A 22 9.43 10.99 2.74
CA GLN A 22 8.71 12.03 3.44
C GLN A 22 9.35 12.32 4.81
N LYS A 23 9.62 11.26 5.56
CA LYS A 23 10.23 11.37 6.86
C LYS A 23 11.61 12.04 6.78
N HIS A 24 12.43 11.59 5.85
CA HIS A 24 13.77 12.14 5.67
C HIS A 24 13.73 13.59 5.21
N CYS A 25 12.81 13.94 4.31
CA CYS A 25 12.68 15.31 3.84
C CYS A 25 12.24 16.25 4.95
N ASP A 26 11.32 15.81 5.80
CA ASP A 26 10.88 16.62 6.93
C ASP A 26 12.02 16.88 7.89
N SER A 27 12.78 15.85 8.24
CA SER A 27 13.95 15.97 9.10
C SER A 27 15.04 16.83 8.45
N TYR A 28 15.24 16.68 7.16
CA TYR A 28 16.22 17.48 6.41
C TYR A 28 15.87 18.97 6.46
N ARG A 29 14.58 19.29 6.30
CA ARG A 29 14.17 20.71 6.36
C ARG A 29 14.39 21.31 7.73
N LEU A 30 14.14 20.54 8.78
CA LEU A 30 14.41 21.01 10.15
C LEU A 30 15.90 21.26 10.36
N CYS A 31 16.76 20.35 9.92
CA CYS A 31 18.19 20.54 10.03
C CYS A 31 18.68 21.71 9.20
N ARG A 32 18.10 21.89 8.01
CA ARG A 32 18.47 23.01 7.14
C ARG A 32 18.13 24.34 7.79
N LYS A 33 16.98 24.41 8.47
CA LYS A 33 16.61 25.62 9.18
C LYS A 33 17.62 25.98 10.26
N VAL A 34 18.09 24.98 10.99
CA VAL A 34 19.13 25.20 12.00
C VAL A 34 20.40 25.74 11.34
N ILE A 35 20.78 25.17 10.19
CA ILE A 35 21.99 25.59 9.49
C ILE A 35 21.84 27.04 8.98
N GLU A 36 20.67 27.39 8.48
CA GLU A 36 20.41 28.75 8.01
C GLU A 36 20.42 29.77 9.14
N ASP A 37 19.89 29.39 10.29
CA ASP A 37 19.91 30.24 11.46
C ASP A 37 21.35 30.53 11.93
N CYS A 38 22.29 29.65 11.64
CA CYS A 38 23.68 29.85 11.95
C CYS A 38 24.24 31.11 11.27
N LYS A 39 23.75 31.43 10.09
CA LYS A 39 24.22 32.59 9.32
C LYS A 39 23.90 33.92 10.00
N SER A 40 22.82 33.95 10.75
CA SER A 40 22.42 35.14 11.49
C SER A 40 22.81 35.10 12.96
N ALA A 41 23.54 34.08 13.40
CA ALA A 41 23.98 33.97 14.77
C ALA A 41 25.10 34.97 15.06
N LYS A 42 25.16 35.47 16.29
CA LYS A 42 26.23 36.40 16.70
C LYS A 42 27.59 35.75 16.63
N ASN A 43 27.67 34.48 17.02
CA ASN A 43 28.91 33.73 16.97
C ASN A 43 28.66 32.41 16.22
N PRO A 44 28.88 32.39 14.90
CA PRO A 44 28.60 31.20 14.10
C PRO A 44 29.36 29.96 14.54
N LYS A 45 30.60 30.11 14.98
CA LYS A 45 31.37 28.96 15.43
C LYS A 45 30.78 28.32 16.68
N ALA A 46 30.42 29.14 17.65
CA ALA A 46 29.79 28.63 18.86
C ALA A 46 28.43 28.00 18.58
N TYR A 47 27.66 28.64 17.68
CA TYR A 47 26.36 28.11 17.29
C TYR A 47 26.54 26.74 16.61
N ARG A 48 27.46 26.64 15.68
CA ARG A 48 27.72 25.39 14.98
C ARG A 48 28.16 24.27 15.93
N SER A 49 29.03 24.58 16.88
CA SER A 49 29.45 23.60 17.88
C SER A 49 28.30 23.11 18.73
N LYS A 50 27.37 24.02 19.03
CA LYS A 50 26.21 23.69 19.85
C LYS A 50 25.21 22.82 19.07
N HIS A 51 25.17 22.96 17.76
CA HIS A 51 24.21 22.24 16.90
C HIS A 51 24.91 21.21 16.02
N GLN A 52 26.03 20.68 16.46
CA GLN A 52 26.81 19.74 15.67
C GLN A 52 26.00 18.50 15.27
N ALA A 53 25.12 18.04 16.13
CA ALA A 53 24.26 16.89 15.85
C ALA A 53 23.35 17.15 14.64
N GLU A 54 22.80 18.36 14.52
CA GLU A 54 21.93 18.73 13.41
C GLU A 54 22.72 18.83 12.10
N TYR A 55 23.95 19.31 12.14
CA TYR A 55 24.82 19.35 10.96
C TYR A 55 25.15 17.93 10.48
N GLN A 56 25.47 17.04 11.42
CA GLN A 56 25.77 15.65 11.05
C GLN A 56 24.55 14.95 10.50
N LEU A 57 23.40 15.17 11.10
CA LEU A 57 22.15 14.60 10.64
C LEU A 57 21.80 15.11 9.25
N HIS A 58 21.99 16.40 9.00
CA HIS A 58 21.74 16.99 7.70
C HIS A 58 22.55 16.27 6.61
N ASP A 59 23.83 16.06 6.84
CA ASP A 59 24.70 15.41 5.88
C ASP A 59 24.30 13.95 5.65
N SER A 60 23.95 13.25 6.72
CA SER A 60 23.48 11.86 6.63
C SER A 60 22.19 11.76 5.85
N LEU A 61 21.24 12.65 6.13
CA LEU A 61 19.95 12.66 5.44
C LEU A 61 20.12 12.99 3.97
N LYS A 62 21.01 13.92 3.64
CA LYS A 62 21.29 14.25 2.26
C LYS A 62 21.78 13.02 1.49
N LYS A 63 22.68 12.27 2.12
CA LYS A 63 23.21 11.06 1.51
C LYS A 63 22.14 9.99 1.35
N GLU A 64 21.33 9.77 2.39
CA GLU A 64 20.25 8.78 2.32
C GLU A 64 19.23 9.13 1.25
N LEU A 65 18.89 10.41 1.13
CA LEU A 65 17.95 10.85 0.09
C LEU A 65 18.54 10.64 -1.30
N GLN A 66 19.83 10.89 -1.47
CA GLN A 66 20.51 10.63 -2.74
C GLN A 66 20.48 9.14 -3.07
N ASP A 67 20.70 8.30 -2.08
CA ASP A 67 20.64 6.84 -2.27
C ASP A 67 19.26 6.38 -2.68
N LEU A 68 18.22 7.10 -2.25
CA LEU A 68 16.83 6.81 -2.65
C LEU A 68 16.46 7.44 -3.99
N GLY A 69 17.41 8.08 -4.66
CA GLY A 69 17.18 8.71 -5.96
C GLY A 69 16.62 10.12 -5.89
N VAL A 70 16.61 10.73 -4.71
CA VAL A 70 16.09 12.09 -4.55
C VAL A 70 17.24 13.08 -4.67
N THR A 71 17.34 13.73 -5.83
CA THR A 71 18.38 14.72 -6.07
C THR A 71 17.94 16.13 -5.72
N LYS A 72 16.62 16.36 -5.75
CA LYS A 72 16.04 17.65 -5.41
C LYS A 72 14.92 17.40 -4.41
N ILE A 73 14.95 18.14 -3.30
CA ILE A 73 13.97 17.93 -2.22
C ILE A 73 12.58 18.34 -2.70
N PRO A 74 11.64 17.39 -2.80
CA PRO A 74 10.29 17.72 -3.24
C PRO A 74 9.52 18.42 -2.11
N SER A 75 8.44 19.12 -2.47
CA SER A 75 7.60 19.76 -1.48
C SER A 75 6.83 18.72 -0.68
N SER A 76 6.46 19.07 0.56
CA SER A 76 5.66 18.19 1.40
C SER A 76 4.34 17.80 0.73
N ASN A 77 3.70 18.78 0.07
CA ASN A 77 2.43 18.54 -0.60
C ASN A 77 2.56 17.54 -1.74
N LYS A 78 3.66 17.63 -2.48
CA LYS A 78 3.88 16.73 -3.60
C LYS A 78 4.06 15.28 -3.13
N ILE A 79 4.83 15.09 -2.06
CA ILE A 79 5.05 13.76 -1.50
C ILE A 79 3.74 13.23 -0.92
N GLN A 80 3.01 14.07 -0.19
CA GLN A 80 1.74 13.68 0.42
C GLN A 80 0.72 13.26 -0.63
N LYS A 81 0.65 14.01 -1.74
CA LYS A 81 -0.22 13.65 -2.85
C LYS A 81 0.15 12.29 -3.44
N ARG A 82 1.44 12.06 -3.61
CA ARG A 82 1.90 10.78 -4.15
C ARG A 82 1.50 9.63 -3.24
N ILE A 83 1.65 9.81 -1.93
CA ILE A 83 1.26 8.80 -0.95
C ILE A 83 -0.24 8.54 -1.01
N GLU A 84 -1.05 9.60 -1.08
CA GLU A 84 -2.50 9.47 -1.15
C GLU A 84 -2.93 8.75 -2.42
N ASN A 85 -2.29 9.06 -3.54
CA ASN A 85 -2.58 8.38 -4.80
C ASN A 85 -2.25 6.90 -4.74
N LEU A 86 -1.12 6.56 -4.13
CA LEU A 86 -0.73 5.17 -3.95
C LEU A 86 -1.68 4.43 -3.02
N GLU A 87 -2.14 5.08 -1.97
CA GLU A 87 -3.11 4.48 -1.05
C GLU A 87 -4.45 4.25 -1.74
N SER A 88 -4.88 5.18 -2.57
CA SER A 88 -6.10 5.01 -3.35
C SER A 88 -5.97 3.87 -4.34
N GLU A 89 -4.84 3.78 -5.01
CA GLU A 89 -4.58 2.69 -5.95
C GLU A 89 -4.53 1.35 -5.23
N GLN A 90 -3.94 1.32 -4.04
CA GLN A 90 -3.89 0.13 -3.23
C GLN A 90 -5.31 -0.36 -2.86
N ALA A 91 -6.15 0.56 -2.40
CA ALA A 91 -7.51 0.22 -2.03
C ALA A 91 -8.31 -0.28 -3.23
N ALA A 92 -8.14 0.35 -4.38
CA ALA A 92 -8.82 -0.08 -5.61
C ALA A 92 -8.37 -1.47 -6.03
N THR A 93 -7.07 -1.73 -5.98
CA THR A 93 -6.52 -3.04 -6.39
C THR A 93 -6.98 -4.14 -5.45
N VAL A 94 -7.02 -3.86 -4.15
CA VAL A 94 -7.52 -4.83 -3.17
C VAL A 94 -9.00 -5.15 -3.43
N ARG A 95 -9.79 -4.14 -3.73
CA ARG A 95 -11.21 -4.36 -4.05
C ARG A 95 -11.38 -5.20 -5.29
N GLU A 96 -10.62 -4.92 -6.34
CA GLU A 96 -10.67 -5.71 -7.57
C GLU A 96 -10.32 -7.17 -7.31
N LYS A 97 -9.31 -7.39 -6.48
CA LYS A 97 -8.91 -8.74 -6.11
C LYS A 97 -10.04 -9.46 -5.38
N GLN A 98 -10.67 -8.78 -4.42
CA GLN A 98 -11.76 -9.35 -3.65
C GLN A 98 -12.96 -9.70 -4.52
N GLU A 99 -13.30 -8.81 -5.46
CA GLU A 99 -14.40 -9.08 -6.38
C GLU A 99 -14.10 -10.27 -7.29
N LEU A 100 -12.87 -10.36 -7.76
CA LEU A 100 -12.46 -11.49 -8.58
C LEU A 100 -12.53 -12.79 -7.80
N GLN A 101 -12.11 -12.78 -6.53
CA GLN A 101 -12.19 -13.94 -5.67
C GLN A 101 -13.63 -14.37 -5.44
N LYS A 102 -14.54 -13.43 -5.29
CA LYS A 102 -15.97 -13.73 -5.13
C LYS A 102 -16.52 -14.40 -6.38
N LYS A 103 -16.17 -13.87 -7.54
CA LYS A 103 -16.63 -14.47 -8.80
C LYS A 103 -16.08 -15.88 -8.98
N GLN A 104 -14.82 -16.09 -8.64
CA GLN A 104 -14.20 -17.40 -8.74
C GLN A 104 -14.88 -18.39 -7.81
N LYS A 105 -15.17 -17.96 -6.60
CA LYS A 105 -15.86 -18.81 -5.64
C LYS A 105 -17.25 -19.21 -6.13
N THR A 106 -17.98 -18.27 -6.72
CA THR A 106 -19.29 -18.54 -7.28
C THR A 106 -19.20 -19.55 -8.42
N LEU A 107 -18.21 -19.38 -9.30
CA LEU A 107 -18.01 -20.31 -10.40
C LEU A 107 -17.64 -21.71 -9.91
N ASP A 108 -16.83 -21.79 -8.87
CA ASP A 108 -16.47 -23.08 -8.29
C ASP A 108 -17.69 -23.81 -7.73
N ILE A 109 -18.58 -23.08 -7.07
CA ILE A 109 -19.81 -23.66 -6.54
C ILE A 109 -20.70 -24.16 -7.66
N ILE A 110 -20.85 -23.36 -8.70
CA ILE A 110 -21.64 -23.75 -9.86
C ILE A 110 -21.06 -25.00 -10.51
N GLN A 111 -19.76 -25.06 -10.67
CA GLN A 111 -19.09 -26.20 -11.25
C GLN A 111 -19.29 -27.45 -10.42
N GLN A 112 -19.15 -27.34 -9.10
CA GLN A 112 -19.36 -28.47 -8.21
C GLN A 112 -20.77 -28.99 -8.29
N ASN A 113 -21.75 -28.10 -8.33
CA ASN A 113 -23.15 -28.50 -8.47
C ASN A 113 -23.41 -29.19 -9.80
N PHE A 114 -22.81 -28.68 -10.86
CA PHE A 114 -22.95 -29.28 -12.17
C PHE A 114 -22.37 -30.69 -12.21
N ILE A 115 -21.19 -30.87 -11.62
CA ILE A 115 -20.55 -32.18 -11.58
C ILE A 115 -21.40 -33.16 -10.76
N ALA A 116 -21.93 -32.71 -9.63
CA ALA A 116 -22.78 -33.55 -8.81
C ALA A 116 -23.98 -34.04 -9.57
N LEU A 117 -24.61 -33.15 -10.35
CA LEU A 117 -25.75 -33.55 -11.15
C LEU A 117 -25.38 -34.54 -12.23
N MET A 118 -24.19 -34.40 -12.83
CA MET A 118 -23.77 -35.30 -13.87
C MET A 118 -23.42 -36.68 -13.38
N TYR A 119 -22.84 -36.77 -12.20
CA TYR A 119 -22.38 -38.05 -11.68
C TYR A 119 -23.39 -38.75 -10.78
N THR A 120 -24.51 -38.11 -10.45
CA THR A 120 -25.53 -38.69 -9.65
C THR A 120 -26.90 -38.50 -10.25
N PRO A 121 -27.07 -38.68 -11.56
CA PRO A 121 -28.38 -38.42 -12.18
C PRO A 121 -29.42 -39.42 -11.76
N ASN A 122 -29.01 -40.62 -11.44
CA ASN A 122 -29.96 -41.64 -11.08
C ASN A 122 -30.21 -41.74 -9.60
N VAL A 123 -29.63 -40.86 -8.86
CA VAL A 123 -29.80 -40.90 -7.44
C VAL A 123 -31.21 -40.51 -7.07
N LYS A 124 -32.04 -40.51 -8.00
CA LYS A 124 -33.43 -40.26 -7.82
C LYS A 124 -33.73 -38.80 -7.82
N SER A 125 -34.80 -38.52 -8.46
CA SER A 125 -35.35 -37.18 -8.50
C SER A 125 -35.70 -36.70 -7.12
N ASP A 126 -36.09 -37.59 -6.28
CA ASP A 126 -36.50 -37.24 -4.93
C ASP A 126 -35.42 -36.57 -4.14
N SER A 127 -34.24 -37.09 -4.23
CA SER A 127 -33.11 -36.51 -3.52
C SER A 127 -32.79 -35.12 -4.06
N LEU A 128 -32.89 -34.96 -5.34
CA LEU A 128 -32.59 -33.67 -5.97
C LEU A 128 -33.62 -32.65 -5.56
N GLN A 129 -34.85 -33.01 -5.50
CA GLN A 129 -35.89 -32.10 -5.10
C GLN A 129 -35.71 -31.65 -3.67
N THR A 130 -35.35 -32.54 -2.81
CA THR A 130 -35.12 -32.21 -1.43
C THR A 130 -33.99 -31.19 -1.31
N LYS A 131 -32.94 -31.37 -2.05
CA LYS A 131 -31.84 -30.45 -2.02
C LYS A 131 -32.22 -29.07 -2.53
N ARG A 132 -33.05 -29.04 -3.57
CA ARG A 132 -33.47 -27.74 -4.08
C ARG A 132 -34.29 -26.99 -3.08
N GLU A 133 -35.09 -27.68 -2.31
CA GLU A 133 -35.89 -27.01 -1.34
C GLU A 133 -35.07 -26.42 -0.22
N SER A 134 -33.98 -27.02 0.13
CA SER A 134 -33.15 -26.48 1.18
C SER A 134 -32.21 -25.40 0.70
N VAL A 135 -31.74 -25.51 -0.52
CA VAL A 135 -30.76 -24.53 -1.02
C VAL A 135 -31.36 -23.16 -1.25
N PRO A 136 -32.53 -23.03 -1.87
CA PRO A 136 -33.02 -21.70 -2.20
C PRO A 136 -33.12 -20.77 -1.04
N ILE A 137 -33.31 -21.31 0.11
CA ILE A 137 -33.48 -20.48 1.27
C ILE A 137 -32.23 -19.70 1.58
N SER A 138 -31.13 -20.30 1.37
CA SER A 138 -29.90 -19.68 1.77
C SER A 138 -29.53 -18.47 0.94
N ARG A 139 -30.20 -18.32 -0.18
CA ARG A 139 -29.84 -17.25 -0.99
C ARG A 139 -30.34 -15.99 -0.62
N ASP A 140 -31.33 -15.99 0.12
CA ASP A 140 -31.98 -14.78 0.32
C ASP A 140 -31.19 -13.76 0.99
N GLU A 141 -30.18 -14.02 1.52
CA GLU A 141 -29.45 -13.01 2.11
C GLU A 141 -28.44 -12.43 1.33
#